data_ae80a6829b21936cf74ce61df867d7e9
#
_entry.id   ae80a6829b21936cf74ce61df867d7e9
#
_cell.length_a   1.000
_cell.length_b   1.000
_cell.length_c   1.000
_cell.angle_alpha   90.00
_cell.angle_beta   90.00
_cell.angle_gamma   90.00
#
_symmetry.space_group_name_H-M   'P 1'
#
loop_
_entity.id
_entity.type
_entity.pdbx_description
1 polymer ?
#
loop_
_entity_poly.entity_id
_entity_poly.type
_entity_poly.pdbx_seq_one_letter_code
_entity_poly.pdbx_strand_id
1 'polypeptide(L)'
;MPDSTQPDVMDKLVSLCKRRGFIFQSSEIYGGAGSVWDYGPLGVELKRNVKDRWWRSMVRLRDDVEGLDAAILMHPRVWEASGHVAGFVDPLVDCRACKGRFRADKLEDARCPRKPSRQPGQFEQCQLTEARQFNLMLSTTIGAVEETGSVAYLRPETAQGIFVNFKNVLQTTRVKVPFGIAQQGKSFRNEDRKSVV
;
A
#
# COMPACT_ATOMS: atom_id res chain seq x y z
N MET A 1 -26.97 24.15 9.99
CA MET A 1 -25.85 23.31 10.46
C MET A 1 -26.18 21.89 10.02
N PRO A 2 -25.35 21.20 9.25
CA PRO A 2 -25.62 19.81 8.92
C PRO A 2 -25.53 18.98 10.20
N ASP A 3 -26.53 18.16 10.42
CA ASP A 3 -26.71 17.27 11.57
C ASP A 3 -25.56 16.26 11.61
N SER A 4 -24.69 16.37 12.61
CA SER A 4 -23.44 15.61 12.78
C SER A 4 -23.65 14.17 13.31
N THR A 5 -24.88 13.65 13.24
CA THR A 5 -25.25 12.36 13.83
C THR A 5 -25.48 11.22 12.83
N GLN A 6 -25.40 11.48 11.52
CA GLN A 6 -25.47 10.38 10.56
C GLN A 6 -24.07 9.79 10.31
N PRO A 7 -23.89 8.47 10.51
CA PRO A 7 -22.62 7.81 10.18
C PRO A 7 -22.31 8.02 8.71
N ASP A 8 -21.05 8.32 8.41
CA ASP A 8 -20.54 8.48 7.05
C ASP A 8 -20.85 7.23 6.21
N VAL A 9 -21.02 7.44 4.91
CA VAL A 9 -21.29 6.36 3.95
C VAL A 9 -20.22 5.27 4.07
N MET A 10 -18.95 5.64 4.31
CA MET A 10 -17.85 4.69 4.50
C MET A 10 -18.04 3.84 5.75
N ASP A 11 -18.47 4.42 6.87
CA ASP A 11 -18.75 3.67 8.10
C ASP A 11 -19.87 2.66 7.90
N LYS A 12 -20.91 3.04 7.18
CA LYS A 12 -22.03 2.14 6.82
C LYS A 12 -21.54 0.98 5.94
N LEU A 13 -20.71 1.27 4.93
CA LEU A 13 -20.14 0.26 4.03
C LEU A 13 -19.22 -0.70 4.80
N VAL A 14 -18.30 -0.20 5.61
CA VAL A 14 -17.40 -1.04 6.43
C VAL A 14 -18.21 -1.94 7.37
N SER A 15 -19.19 -1.38 8.06
CA SER A 15 -20.09 -2.15 8.94
C SER A 15 -20.86 -3.23 8.18
N LEU A 16 -21.40 -2.90 7.00
CA LEU A 16 -22.10 -3.86 6.14
C LEU A 16 -21.17 -4.98 5.69
N CYS A 17 -19.98 -4.63 5.20
CA CYS A 17 -18.99 -5.57 4.70
C CYS A 17 -18.53 -6.56 5.79
N LYS A 18 -18.31 -6.10 7.01
CA LYS A 18 -17.99 -6.96 8.16
C LYS A 18 -19.14 -7.92 8.47
N ARG A 19 -20.35 -7.42 8.65
CA ARG A 19 -21.53 -8.23 8.98
C ARG A 19 -21.90 -9.27 7.93
N ARG A 20 -21.62 -8.98 6.67
CA ARG A 20 -21.91 -9.87 5.54
C ARG A 20 -20.76 -10.80 5.16
N GLY A 21 -19.63 -10.75 5.87
CA GLY A 21 -18.49 -11.60 5.61
C GLY A 21 -17.73 -11.26 4.32
N PHE A 22 -17.66 -9.98 3.97
CA PHE A 22 -16.78 -9.51 2.89
C PHE A 22 -15.37 -9.29 3.39
N ILE A 23 -15.22 -8.62 4.53
CA ILE A 23 -13.92 -8.32 5.13
C ILE A 23 -13.96 -8.51 6.64
N PHE A 24 -12.80 -8.86 7.20
CA PHE A 24 -12.53 -8.87 8.63
C PHE A 24 -11.21 -8.17 8.89
N GLN A 25 -11.09 -7.53 10.05
CA GLN A 25 -9.78 -7.02 10.45
C GLN A 25 -8.84 -8.20 10.72
N SER A 26 -7.65 -8.18 10.15
CA SER A 26 -6.71 -9.28 10.36
C SER A 26 -6.34 -9.40 11.84
N SER A 27 -6.36 -10.64 12.35
CA SER A 27 -6.06 -10.95 13.75
C SER A 27 -7.01 -10.25 14.76
N GLU A 28 -8.27 -10.08 14.41
CA GLU A 28 -9.26 -9.34 15.22
C GLU A 28 -9.40 -9.89 16.66
N ILE A 29 -9.25 -11.20 16.85
CA ILE A 29 -9.28 -11.84 18.18
C ILE A 29 -8.18 -11.35 19.14
N TYR A 30 -7.11 -10.75 18.61
CA TYR A 30 -6.01 -10.15 19.38
C TYR A 30 -6.00 -8.62 19.30
N GLY A 31 -7.13 -8.00 18.94
CA GLY A 31 -7.25 -6.56 18.81
C GLY A 31 -6.96 -6.01 17.42
N GLY A 32 -6.67 -6.89 16.47
CA GLY A 32 -6.45 -6.55 15.06
C GLY A 32 -5.09 -5.93 14.75
N ALA A 33 -4.68 -6.08 13.50
CA ALA A 33 -3.54 -5.36 12.93
C ALA A 33 -4.07 -4.17 12.12
N GLY A 34 -3.69 -2.95 12.47
CA GLY A 34 -4.16 -1.74 11.76
C GLY A 34 -3.84 -1.81 10.27
N SER A 35 -4.75 -1.34 9.43
CA SER A 35 -4.61 -1.29 7.97
C SER A 35 -4.42 -2.65 7.27
N VAL A 36 -4.65 -3.77 7.98
CA VAL A 36 -4.56 -5.13 7.42
C VAL A 36 -5.92 -5.82 7.53
N TRP A 37 -6.39 -6.36 6.40
CA TRP A 37 -7.72 -6.94 6.28
C TRP A 37 -7.66 -8.33 5.65
N ASP A 38 -8.50 -9.22 6.19
CA ASP A 38 -8.75 -10.53 5.62
C ASP A 38 -10.04 -10.49 4.77
N TYR A 39 -10.05 -11.22 3.67
CA TYR A 39 -11.27 -11.38 2.86
C TYR A 39 -12.07 -12.56 3.40
N GLY A 40 -13.31 -12.30 3.82
CA GLY A 40 -14.25 -13.34 4.21
C GLY A 40 -14.82 -14.10 3.00
N PRO A 41 -15.75 -15.05 3.23
CA PRO A 41 -16.27 -15.92 2.17
C PRO A 41 -16.84 -15.17 0.95
N LEU A 42 -17.64 -14.12 1.17
CA LEU A 42 -18.16 -13.31 0.07
C LEU A 42 -17.11 -12.39 -0.54
N GLY A 43 -16.19 -11.89 0.27
CA GLY A 43 -15.12 -11.01 -0.18
C GLY A 43 -14.10 -11.72 -1.07
N VAL A 44 -13.75 -12.96 -0.76
CA VAL A 44 -12.81 -13.72 -1.59
C VAL A 44 -13.41 -14.06 -2.96
N GLU A 45 -14.69 -14.39 -3.03
CA GLU A 45 -15.36 -14.65 -4.31
C GLU A 45 -15.45 -13.37 -5.14
N LEU A 46 -15.86 -12.25 -4.55
CA LEU A 46 -15.87 -10.96 -5.24
C LEU A 46 -14.48 -10.59 -5.77
N LYS A 47 -13.44 -10.75 -4.94
CA LYS A 47 -12.05 -10.49 -5.31
C LYS A 47 -11.60 -11.35 -6.49
N ARG A 48 -11.91 -12.66 -6.48
CA ARG A 48 -11.60 -13.57 -7.57
C ARG A 48 -12.29 -13.15 -8.86
N ASN A 49 -13.59 -12.89 -8.81
CA ASN A 49 -14.35 -12.45 -9.97
C ASN A 49 -13.77 -11.18 -10.62
N VAL A 50 -13.40 -10.19 -9.80
CA VAL A 50 -12.76 -8.96 -10.30
C VAL A 50 -11.40 -9.27 -10.95
N LYS A 51 -10.57 -10.08 -10.29
CA LYS A 51 -9.24 -10.46 -10.80
C LYS A 51 -9.34 -11.26 -12.10
N ASP A 52 -10.24 -12.24 -12.17
CA ASP A 52 -10.43 -13.08 -13.34
C ASP A 52 -10.97 -12.26 -14.52
N ARG A 53 -11.91 -11.35 -14.27
CA ARG A 53 -12.43 -10.44 -15.29
C ARG A 53 -11.32 -9.53 -15.85
N TRP A 54 -10.51 -8.96 -14.96
CA TRP A 54 -9.39 -8.12 -15.36
C TRP A 54 -8.36 -8.91 -16.17
N TRP A 55 -7.94 -10.09 -15.68
CA TRP A 55 -6.97 -10.94 -16.36
C TRP A 55 -7.45 -11.36 -17.74
N ARG A 56 -8.71 -11.74 -17.82
CA ARG A 56 -9.33 -12.08 -19.12
C ARG A 56 -9.27 -10.90 -20.08
N SER A 57 -9.67 -9.71 -19.64
CA SER A 57 -9.69 -8.51 -20.50
C SER A 57 -8.32 -8.02 -20.90
N MET A 58 -7.36 -8.03 -19.97
CA MET A 58 -6.06 -7.40 -20.15
C MET A 58 -5.00 -8.34 -20.72
N VAL A 59 -5.15 -9.64 -20.54
CA VAL A 59 -4.15 -10.63 -20.97
C VAL A 59 -4.75 -11.58 -22.00
N ARG A 60 -5.84 -12.32 -21.66
CA ARG A 60 -6.31 -13.42 -22.52
C ARG A 60 -6.98 -12.98 -23.81
N LEU A 61 -7.60 -11.81 -23.83
CA LEU A 61 -8.28 -11.25 -25.00
C LEU A 61 -7.42 -10.28 -25.81
N ARG A 62 -6.12 -10.19 -25.50
CA ARG A 62 -5.16 -9.34 -26.18
C ARG A 62 -4.01 -10.17 -26.72
N ASP A 63 -3.62 -9.90 -27.97
CA ASP A 63 -2.48 -10.58 -28.62
C ASP A 63 -1.15 -9.85 -28.37
N ASP A 64 -1.22 -8.64 -27.80
CA ASP A 64 -0.10 -7.75 -27.57
C ASP A 64 0.30 -7.62 -26.08
N VAL A 65 -0.27 -8.46 -25.20
CA VAL A 65 0.01 -8.43 -23.75
C VAL A 65 0.30 -9.82 -23.20
N GLU A 66 1.46 -9.98 -22.59
CA GLU A 66 1.88 -11.19 -21.92
C GLU A 66 1.63 -11.13 -20.42
N GLY A 67 1.28 -12.27 -19.81
CA GLY A 67 1.10 -12.39 -18.38
C GLY A 67 2.38 -12.73 -17.64
N LEU A 68 2.57 -12.13 -16.46
CA LEU A 68 3.70 -12.40 -15.56
C LEU A 68 3.20 -12.50 -14.11
N ASP A 69 3.84 -13.33 -13.31
CA ASP A 69 3.72 -13.32 -11.84
C ASP A 69 5.13 -13.28 -11.22
N ALA A 70 5.64 -12.08 -10.97
CA ALA A 70 6.96 -11.89 -10.40
C ALA A 70 6.97 -12.13 -8.88
N ALA A 71 8.11 -12.55 -8.34
CA ALA A 71 8.31 -12.79 -6.93
C ALA A 71 8.05 -11.54 -6.08
N ILE A 72 7.52 -11.74 -4.86
CA ILE A 72 7.32 -10.65 -3.88
C ILE A 72 8.66 -10.17 -3.32
N LEU A 73 9.54 -11.12 -2.97
CA LEU A 73 10.90 -10.84 -2.52
C LEU A 73 11.82 -10.80 -3.73
N MET A 74 12.56 -9.72 -3.88
CA MET A 74 13.45 -9.48 -4.99
C MET A 74 14.83 -9.10 -4.49
N HIS A 75 15.85 -9.27 -5.32
CA HIS A 75 17.21 -8.89 -4.96
C HIS A 75 17.28 -7.41 -4.59
N PRO A 76 17.96 -7.00 -3.50
CA PRO A 76 18.01 -5.61 -3.01
C PRO A 76 18.42 -4.58 -4.07
N ARG A 77 19.33 -4.94 -4.95
CA ARG A 77 19.80 -4.08 -6.05
C ARG A 77 18.69 -3.61 -7.00
N VAL A 78 17.57 -4.33 -7.08
CA VAL A 78 16.41 -3.88 -7.86
C VAL A 78 15.84 -2.60 -7.28
N TRP A 79 15.77 -2.54 -5.96
CA TRP A 79 15.22 -1.40 -5.22
C TRP A 79 16.21 -0.25 -5.10
N GLU A 80 17.50 -0.55 -5.05
CA GLU A 80 18.57 0.45 -5.15
C GLU A 80 18.56 1.11 -6.53
N ALA A 81 18.57 0.31 -7.60
CA ALA A 81 18.57 0.81 -8.97
C ALA A 81 17.32 1.62 -9.33
N SER A 82 16.17 1.28 -8.75
CA SER A 82 14.92 2.01 -8.95
C SER A 82 14.74 3.22 -8.01
N GLY A 83 15.71 3.47 -7.11
CA GLY A 83 15.69 4.59 -6.17
C GLY A 83 14.78 4.41 -4.94
N HIS A 84 14.12 3.25 -4.79
CA HIS A 84 13.20 3.03 -3.68
C HIS A 84 13.89 2.98 -2.32
N VAL A 85 15.10 2.44 -2.24
CA VAL A 85 15.84 2.37 -0.97
C VAL A 85 16.16 3.77 -0.43
N ALA A 86 16.54 4.68 -1.32
CA ALA A 86 16.97 6.03 -0.94
C ALA A 86 15.81 7.04 -0.89
N GLY A 87 14.79 6.91 -1.75
CA GLY A 87 13.82 7.96 -1.99
C GLY A 87 12.35 7.59 -1.70
N PHE A 88 12.06 6.35 -1.32
CA PHE A 88 10.68 5.96 -1.03
C PHE A 88 10.31 6.24 0.43
N VAL A 89 10.22 7.52 0.74
CA VAL A 89 10.04 8.03 2.10
C VAL A 89 8.93 9.08 2.14
N ASP A 90 8.18 9.11 3.25
CA ASP A 90 7.24 10.17 3.57
C ASP A 90 7.83 11.08 4.65
N PRO A 91 7.86 12.40 4.46
CA PRO A 91 8.23 13.33 5.51
C PRO A 91 7.06 13.45 6.50
N LEU A 92 7.24 13.00 7.75
CA LEU A 92 6.21 13.00 8.78
C LEU A 92 6.51 14.01 9.89
N VAL A 93 5.48 14.73 10.31
CA VAL A 93 5.47 15.61 11.49
C VAL A 93 4.43 15.15 12.49
N ASP A 94 4.75 15.22 13.77
CA ASP A 94 3.80 14.95 14.86
C ASP A 94 3.35 16.27 15.50
N CYS A 95 2.07 16.39 15.82
CA CYS A 95 1.59 17.49 16.65
C CYS A 95 1.67 17.12 18.13
N ARG A 96 2.43 17.87 18.92
CA ARG A 96 2.59 17.64 20.36
C ARG A 96 1.28 17.81 21.13
N ALA A 97 0.39 18.66 20.64
CA ALA A 97 -0.88 18.95 21.32
C ALA A 97 -1.98 17.93 21.03
N CYS A 98 -2.25 17.60 19.77
CA CYS A 98 -3.32 16.66 19.41
C CYS A 98 -2.84 15.22 19.26
N LYS A 99 -1.54 14.99 19.31
CA LYS A 99 -0.89 13.68 19.07
C LYS A 99 -1.16 13.10 17.68
N GLY A 100 -1.72 13.88 16.76
CA GLY A 100 -1.90 13.51 15.37
C GLY A 100 -0.57 13.54 14.62
N ARG A 101 -0.44 12.66 13.64
CA ARG A 101 0.69 12.60 12.71
C ARG A 101 0.21 12.99 11.32
N PHE A 102 1.03 13.77 10.63
CA PHE A 102 0.68 14.34 9.34
C PHE A 102 1.87 14.26 8.40
N ARG A 103 1.60 14.16 7.12
CA ARG A 103 2.62 14.33 6.09
C ARG A 103 3.00 15.81 6.00
N ALA A 104 4.28 16.11 6.11
CA ALA A 104 4.78 17.49 6.07
C ALA A 104 4.54 18.16 4.71
N ASP A 105 4.58 17.38 3.63
CA ASP A 105 4.33 17.84 2.25
C ASP A 105 2.84 17.97 1.89
N LYS A 106 1.92 17.57 2.80
CA LYS A 106 0.46 17.62 2.60
C LYS A 106 -0.27 18.26 3.78
N LEU A 107 0.38 19.13 4.52
CA LEU A 107 -0.24 19.82 5.66
C LEU A 107 -1.43 20.69 5.24
N GLU A 108 -1.43 21.18 4.03
CA GLU A 108 -2.51 22.00 3.47
C GLU A 108 -3.83 21.24 3.36
N ASP A 109 -3.76 19.95 3.04
CA ASP A 109 -4.93 19.08 2.91
C ASP A 109 -5.37 18.48 4.26
N ALA A 110 -4.51 18.52 5.26
CA ALA A 110 -4.75 17.90 6.55
C ALA A 110 -5.67 18.75 7.44
N ARG A 111 -6.46 18.05 8.27
CA ARG A 111 -7.31 18.68 9.28
C ARG A 111 -6.83 18.32 10.68
N CYS A 112 -6.78 19.32 11.56
CA CYS A 112 -6.40 19.07 12.94
C CYS A 112 -7.54 18.36 13.70
N PRO A 113 -7.31 17.19 14.33
CA PRO A 113 -8.35 16.47 15.08
C PRO A 113 -9.00 17.29 16.21
N ARG A 114 -8.25 18.22 16.81
CA ARG A 114 -8.78 19.14 17.86
C ARG A 114 -9.51 20.36 17.31
N LYS A 115 -9.18 20.76 16.09
CA LYS A 115 -9.78 21.93 15.41
C LYS A 115 -9.95 21.61 13.91
N PRO A 116 -11.00 20.82 13.54
CA PRO A 116 -11.18 20.40 12.14
C PRO A 116 -11.37 21.54 11.13
N SER A 117 -11.70 22.75 11.62
CA SER A 117 -11.80 23.95 10.79
C SER A 117 -10.43 24.57 10.43
N ARG A 118 -9.32 24.06 10.97
CA ARG A 118 -7.97 24.59 10.75
C ARG A 118 -6.99 23.48 10.39
N GLN A 119 -5.96 23.88 9.63
CA GLN A 119 -4.85 23.00 9.29
C GLN A 119 -3.91 22.82 10.49
N PRO A 120 -3.17 21.69 10.57
CA PRO A 120 -2.13 21.50 11.58
C PRO A 120 -1.07 22.62 11.48
N GLY A 121 -0.65 23.15 12.63
CA GLY A 121 0.34 24.24 12.70
C GLY A 121 -0.25 25.66 12.64
N GLN A 122 -1.50 25.83 12.26
CA GLN A 122 -2.11 27.17 12.06
C GLN A 122 -2.72 27.80 13.32
N PHE A 123 -2.59 27.21 14.47
CA PHE A 123 -3.11 27.79 15.71
C PHE A 123 -2.12 27.62 16.87
N GLU A 124 -2.18 28.56 17.79
CA GLU A 124 -1.20 28.78 18.85
C GLU A 124 -0.85 27.54 19.70
N GLN A 125 -1.80 26.64 19.89
CA GLN A 125 -1.59 25.39 20.65
C GLN A 125 -1.06 24.23 19.79
N CYS A 126 -0.97 24.40 18.48
CA CYS A 126 -0.52 23.35 17.57
C CYS A 126 1.00 23.45 17.40
N GLN A 127 1.72 22.61 18.10
CA GLN A 127 3.17 22.52 18.00
C GLN A 127 3.55 21.31 17.16
N LEU A 128 3.99 21.54 15.93
CA LEU A 128 4.54 20.49 15.07
C LEU A 128 5.99 20.22 15.43
N THR A 129 6.40 18.97 15.33
CA THR A 129 7.82 18.55 15.41
C THR A 129 8.52 18.87 14.10
N GLU A 130 9.84 18.76 14.10
CA GLU A 130 10.61 18.67 12.85
C GLU A 130 10.16 17.48 12.02
N ALA A 131 10.27 17.61 10.69
CA ALA A 131 9.93 16.55 9.77
C ALA A 131 10.93 15.38 9.89
N ARG A 132 10.40 14.17 10.00
CA ARG A 132 11.19 12.93 10.00
C ARG A 132 10.91 12.15 8.74
N GLN A 133 11.94 11.63 8.09
CA GLN A 133 11.77 10.73 6.98
C GLN A 133 11.29 9.36 7.47
N PHE A 134 10.18 8.91 6.92
CA PHE A 134 9.58 7.61 7.22
C PHE A 134 9.69 6.71 5.98
N ASN A 135 10.49 5.66 6.08
CA ASN A 135 10.70 4.74 4.97
C ASN A 135 9.47 3.83 4.79
N LEU A 136 8.94 3.82 3.58
CA LEU A 136 7.77 3.02 3.20
C LEU A 136 8.10 1.59 2.78
N MET A 137 9.40 1.24 2.66
CA MET A 137 9.82 -0.12 2.36
C MET A 137 9.71 -1.03 3.58
N LEU A 138 9.01 -2.15 3.43
CA LEU A 138 9.07 -3.24 4.41
C LEU A 138 10.27 -4.13 4.09
N SER A 139 11.13 -4.35 5.09
CA SER A 139 12.31 -5.20 4.98
C SER A 139 12.20 -6.43 5.89
N THR A 140 12.89 -7.47 5.50
CA THR A 140 13.11 -8.69 6.28
C THR A 140 14.55 -9.18 6.05
N THR A 141 15.00 -10.14 6.85
CA THR A 141 16.30 -10.78 6.67
C THR A 141 16.11 -12.17 6.08
N ILE A 142 16.88 -12.51 5.07
CA ILE A 142 16.91 -13.85 4.47
C ILE A 142 18.27 -14.48 4.80
N GLY A 143 18.24 -15.67 5.40
CA GLY A 143 19.42 -16.45 5.78
C GLY A 143 19.24 -17.10 7.14
N ALA A 144 20.09 -18.08 7.44
CA ALA A 144 20.00 -18.86 8.67
C ALA A 144 20.54 -18.12 9.90
N VAL A 145 21.38 -17.09 9.70
CA VAL A 145 22.02 -16.31 10.77
C VAL A 145 21.72 -14.83 10.52
N GLU A 146 21.12 -14.16 11.50
CA GLU A 146 20.74 -12.74 11.38
C GLU A 146 21.94 -11.82 11.13
N GLU A 147 23.09 -12.12 11.73
CA GLU A 147 24.32 -11.30 11.60
C GLU A 147 24.92 -11.35 10.19
N THR A 148 24.68 -12.42 9.44
CA THR A 148 25.19 -12.62 8.07
C THR A 148 24.07 -12.65 7.02
N GLY A 149 22.82 -12.55 7.47
CA GLY A 149 21.67 -12.56 6.61
C GLY A 149 21.61 -11.32 5.71
N SER A 150 21.28 -11.51 4.46
CA SER A 150 21.06 -10.38 3.54
C SER A 150 19.69 -9.74 3.77
N VAL A 151 19.65 -8.43 3.84
CA VAL A 151 18.40 -7.67 3.86
C VAL A 151 17.64 -7.91 2.56
N ALA A 152 16.39 -8.27 2.66
CA ALA A 152 15.47 -8.36 1.54
C ALA A 152 14.28 -7.41 1.77
N TYR A 153 13.74 -6.91 0.68
CA TYR A 153 12.58 -6.03 0.72
C TYR A 153 11.36 -6.70 0.12
N LEU A 154 10.21 -6.51 0.77
CA LEU A 154 8.93 -6.82 0.15
C LEU A 154 8.61 -5.73 -0.86
N ARG A 155 8.15 -6.12 -2.05
CA ARG A 155 7.87 -5.15 -3.12
C ARG A 155 6.79 -4.15 -2.71
N PRO A 156 7.05 -2.82 -2.81
CA PRO A 156 6.04 -1.79 -2.56
C PRO A 156 5.11 -1.57 -3.75
N GLU A 157 5.50 -2.08 -4.92
CA GLU A 157 4.76 -2.04 -6.18
C GLU A 157 5.17 -3.19 -7.11
N THR A 158 4.45 -3.39 -8.18
CA THR A 158 4.67 -4.53 -9.10
C THR A 158 5.50 -4.19 -10.33
N ALA A 159 5.77 -2.91 -10.60
CA ALA A 159 6.41 -2.45 -11.84
C ALA A 159 7.82 -3.02 -12.04
N GLN A 160 8.66 -3.06 -11.00
CA GLN A 160 10.04 -3.52 -11.11
C GLN A 160 10.13 -5.00 -11.48
N GLY A 161 9.17 -5.82 -11.02
CA GLY A 161 9.07 -7.21 -11.44
C GLY A 161 8.89 -7.37 -12.96
N ILE A 162 8.14 -6.46 -13.57
CA ILE A 162 7.97 -6.40 -15.04
C ILE A 162 9.28 -5.98 -15.71
N PHE A 163 9.91 -4.92 -15.24
CA PHE A 163 11.14 -4.40 -15.86
C PHE A 163 12.29 -5.41 -15.83
N VAL A 164 12.54 -6.05 -14.68
CA VAL A 164 13.64 -7.02 -14.57
C VAL A 164 13.39 -8.30 -15.38
N ASN A 165 12.12 -8.63 -15.64
CA ASN A 165 11.74 -9.80 -16.44
C ASN A 165 11.46 -9.47 -17.93
N PHE A 166 11.57 -8.23 -18.36
CA PHE A 166 11.28 -7.84 -19.74
C PHE A 166 12.02 -8.68 -20.75
N LYS A 167 13.34 -8.84 -20.59
CA LYS A 167 14.18 -9.65 -21.47
C LYS A 167 13.78 -11.12 -21.44
N ASN A 168 13.46 -11.67 -20.27
CA ASN A 168 13.04 -13.05 -20.14
C ASN A 168 11.73 -13.31 -20.90
N VAL A 169 10.75 -12.41 -20.75
CA VAL A 169 9.47 -12.51 -21.47
C VAL A 169 9.70 -12.40 -22.98
N LEU A 170 10.45 -11.39 -23.44
CA LEU A 170 10.76 -11.19 -24.86
C LEU A 170 11.45 -12.41 -25.48
N GLN A 171 12.34 -13.09 -24.77
CA GLN A 171 13.10 -14.25 -25.28
C GLN A 171 12.29 -15.56 -25.23
N THR A 172 11.35 -15.69 -24.31
CA THR A 172 10.59 -16.93 -24.11
C THR A 172 9.24 -16.95 -24.82
N THR A 173 8.76 -15.79 -25.24
CA THR A 173 7.55 -15.64 -26.05
C THR A 173 7.90 -15.29 -27.50
N ARG A 174 6.92 -15.34 -28.39
CA ARG A 174 7.10 -14.95 -29.79
C ARG A 174 6.69 -13.51 -30.09
N VAL A 175 6.53 -12.71 -29.04
CA VAL A 175 6.12 -11.31 -29.16
C VAL A 175 7.23 -10.43 -29.76
N LYS A 176 6.81 -9.38 -30.42
CA LYS A 176 7.71 -8.34 -30.95
C LYS A 176 7.38 -7.00 -30.29
N VAL A 177 8.38 -6.18 -30.10
CA VAL A 177 8.18 -4.81 -29.60
C VAL A 177 7.41 -3.99 -30.66
N PRO A 178 6.37 -3.23 -30.26
CA PRO A 178 5.89 -3.00 -28.91
C PRO A 178 4.94 -4.10 -28.41
N PHE A 179 5.04 -4.49 -27.11
CA PHE A 179 4.11 -5.37 -26.43
C PHE A 179 3.98 -4.95 -24.97
N GLY A 180 2.93 -5.39 -24.31
CA GLY A 180 2.68 -5.15 -22.88
C GLY A 180 3.00 -6.36 -22.02
N ILE A 181 3.32 -6.11 -20.75
CA ILE A 181 3.39 -7.13 -19.70
C ILE A 181 2.45 -6.73 -18.58
N ALA A 182 1.60 -7.67 -18.16
CA ALA A 182 0.63 -7.45 -17.09
C ALA A 182 0.80 -8.47 -15.98
N GLN A 183 0.61 -8.04 -14.73
CA GLN A 183 0.57 -8.93 -13.58
C GLN A 183 -0.43 -8.49 -12.53
N GLN A 184 -0.84 -9.43 -11.71
CA GLN A 184 -1.62 -9.20 -10.51
C GLN A 184 -0.81 -9.69 -9.31
N GLY A 185 -0.71 -8.89 -8.26
CA GLY A 185 0.03 -9.31 -7.10
C GLY A 185 -0.17 -8.38 -5.91
N LYS A 186 0.22 -8.85 -4.73
CA LYS A 186 0.25 -8.03 -3.52
C LYS A 186 1.46 -7.10 -3.57
N SER A 187 1.26 -5.88 -3.10
CA SER A 187 2.29 -4.89 -2.79
C SER A 187 2.23 -4.57 -1.30
N PHE A 188 3.36 -4.19 -0.73
CA PHE A 188 3.51 -4.02 0.71
C PHE A 188 4.16 -2.68 1.00
N ARG A 189 3.50 -1.86 1.79
CA ARG A 189 4.04 -0.58 2.25
C ARG A 189 4.00 -0.52 3.76
N ASN A 190 5.02 0.07 4.33
CA ASN A 190 5.06 0.38 5.74
C ASN A 190 4.19 1.62 5.97
N GLU A 191 2.92 1.40 6.25
CA GLU A 191 1.95 2.47 6.48
C GLU A 191 1.99 2.93 7.94
N ASP A 192 2.02 4.23 8.16
CA ASP A 192 1.92 4.77 9.52
C ASP A 192 0.48 4.68 10.03
N ARG A 193 0.28 3.96 11.14
CA ARG A 193 -1.04 3.73 11.75
C ARG A 193 -1.72 4.99 12.29
N LYS A 194 -0.97 6.08 12.46
CA LYS A 194 -1.49 7.34 13.03
C LYS A 194 -1.79 8.37 11.98
N SER A 195 -1.35 8.19 10.75
CA SER A 195 -1.70 9.08 9.66
C SER A 195 -3.18 8.85 9.31
N VAL A 196 -3.94 9.91 9.42
CA VAL A 196 -5.30 9.95 8.89
C VAL A 196 -5.15 10.10 7.38
N VAL A 197 -5.38 9.03 6.67
CA VAL A 197 -5.46 9.05 5.21
C VAL A 197 -6.86 9.49 4.83
#